data_f5030b5db5b5dbb54e41ad7857cfbe67
#
_entry.id   f5030b5db5b5dbb54e41ad7857cfbe67
#
_cell.length_a   1.000
_cell.length_b   1.000
_cell.length_c   1.000
_cell.angle_alpha   90.00
_cell.angle_beta   90.00
_cell.angle_gamma   90.00
#
_symmetry.space_group_name_H-M   'P 1'
#
loop_
_entity.id
_entity.type
_entity.pdbx_description
1 polymer ?
#
loop_
_entity_poly.entity_id
_entity_poly.type
_entity_poly.pdbx_seq_one_letter_code
_entity_poly.pdbx_strand_id
1 'polypeptide(L)'
;MHPPVRLVAIDIDGTLLPTFSQTISVRNAKALKSAQEAGITVAIATGRRTAYTAPLLEGLGLRADMPLITSNGAVTRTLGGQRVDRSQMSSHVARGLCGLLRKFGAMVFTFDRIGRGELVLEDLDQTHGRIALWVEANRDAIEVVKPLENALLDGEDPIQGMVAGGLDNMRKAEKALKASIWAKACECLRTEYPSRDLAILDLLPPGVSKGWALERLAARLGVDRKETMAIGDNWNDVDMLEWAGQGIMMGNAAPDLRTMAKMRGWKQAPPNDEDGVATILEAAAARHNHGHAPQKHWTQRSRQ
;
A
#
# COMPACT_ATOMS: atom_id res chain seq x y z
N MET A 1 -15.07 -3.63 26.04
CA MET A 1 -14.33 -4.69 25.29
C MET A 1 -14.53 -4.44 23.80
N HIS A 2 -13.47 -4.54 22.98
CA HIS A 2 -13.63 -4.52 21.53
C HIS A 2 -14.27 -5.84 21.07
N PRO A 3 -15.10 -5.80 20.01
CA PRO A 3 -15.61 -7.01 19.39
C PRO A 3 -14.45 -7.86 18.82
N PRO A 4 -14.68 -9.15 18.54
CA PRO A 4 -13.68 -9.99 17.90
C PRO A 4 -13.31 -9.41 16.52
N VAL A 5 -12.01 -9.49 16.18
CA VAL A 5 -11.49 -8.99 14.91
C VAL A 5 -11.88 -9.94 13.78
N ARG A 6 -12.45 -9.41 12.70
CA ARG A 6 -12.84 -10.17 11.50
C ARG A 6 -12.01 -9.82 10.26
N LEU A 7 -11.40 -8.63 10.25
CA LEU A 7 -10.54 -8.17 9.17
C LEU A 7 -9.29 -7.51 9.76
N VAL A 8 -8.11 -7.93 9.29
CA VAL A 8 -6.82 -7.32 9.63
C VAL A 8 -6.15 -6.83 8.36
N ALA A 9 -5.78 -5.55 8.30
CA ALA A 9 -4.93 -5.00 7.26
C ALA A 9 -3.50 -4.84 7.78
N ILE A 10 -2.51 -5.30 7.02
CA ILE A 10 -1.10 -5.36 7.45
C ILE A 10 -0.23 -4.72 6.36
N ASP A 11 0.58 -3.74 6.74
CA ASP A 11 1.62 -3.22 5.86
C ASP A 11 2.78 -4.22 5.71
N ILE A 12 3.63 -4.00 4.70
CA ILE A 12 4.76 -4.88 4.38
C ILE A 12 6.08 -4.31 4.92
N ASP A 13 6.48 -3.15 4.40
CA ASP A 13 7.83 -2.60 4.61
C ASP A 13 7.96 -1.95 5.98
N GLY A 14 8.82 -2.49 6.85
CA GLY A 14 8.92 -2.04 8.24
C GLY A 14 7.83 -2.61 9.15
N THR A 15 6.94 -3.44 8.61
CA THR A 15 5.83 -4.06 9.36
C THR A 15 5.90 -5.59 9.28
N LEU A 16 5.56 -6.20 8.15
CA LEU A 16 5.56 -7.65 7.98
C LEU A 16 6.96 -8.21 7.65
N LEU A 17 7.77 -7.43 6.92
CA LEU A 17 9.15 -7.78 6.59
C LEU A 17 10.11 -7.30 7.66
N PRO A 18 11.12 -8.13 8.05
CA PRO A 18 12.26 -7.67 8.82
C PRO A 18 13.08 -6.62 8.05
N THR A 19 13.76 -5.73 8.77
CA THR A 19 14.43 -4.53 8.22
C THR A 19 15.42 -4.83 7.09
N PHE A 20 16.15 -5.94 7.19
CA PHE A 20 17.18 -6.33 6.20
C PHE A 20 16.82 -7.58 5.42
N SER A 21 15.56 -8.02 5.43
CA SER A 21 15.08 -9.21 4.74
C SER A 21 14.14 -8.86 3.59
N GLN A 22 14.21 -9.67 2.53
CA GLN A 22 13.24 -9.64 1.43
C GLN A 22 12.23 -10.80 1.55
N THR A 23 12.24 -11.54 2.66
CA THR A 23 11.35 -12.66 2.90
C THR A 23 10.64 -12.52 4.23
N ILE A 24 9.38 -12.96 4.26
CA ILE A 24 8.57 -13.01 5.47
C ILE A 24 9.14 -14.08 6.41
N SER A 25 9.26 -13.78 7.70
CA SER A 25 9.75 -14.74 8.68
C SER A 25 8.82 -15.95 8.81
N VAL A 26 9.37 -17.09 9.20
CA VAL A 26 8.59 -18.32 9.41
C VAL A 26 7.47 -18.11 10.42
N ARG A 27 7.71 -17.33 11.49
CA ARG A 27 6.71 -17.04 12.52
C ARG A 27 5.59 -16.16 11.99
N ASN A 28 5.92 -15.07 11.24
CA ASN A 28 4.93 -14.23 10.61
C ASN A 28 4.08 -15.00 9.59
N ALA A 29 4.71 -15.84 8.74
CA ALA A 29 4.01 -16.68 7.77
C ALA A 29 3.01 -17.63 8.46
N LYS A 30 3.44 -18.30 9.55
CA LYS A 30 2.58 -19.19 10.35
C LYS A 30 1.42 -18.42 10.99
N ALA A 31 1.68 -17.22 11.52
CA ALA A 31 0.66 -16.39 12.15
C ALA A 31 -0.40 -15.90 11.16
N LEU A 32 0.01 -15.48 9.94
CA LEU A 32 -0.91 -15.14 8.84
C LEU A 32 -1.86 -16.30 8.52
N LYS A 33 -1.29 -17.51 8.35
CA LYS A 33 -2.07 -18.71 8.06
C LYS A 33 -3.03 -19.06 9.21
N SER A 34 -2.55 -19.06 10.44
CA SER A 34 -3.37 -19.35 11.64
C SER A 34 -4.51 -18.35 11.82
N ALA A 35 -4.28 -17.07 11.52
CA ALA A 35 -5.34 -16.07 11.54
C ALA A 35 -6.45 -16.37 10.51
N GLN A 36 -6.06 -16.76 9.27
CA GLN A 36 -7.02 -17.19 8.25
C GLN A 36 -7.79 -18.46 8.65
N GLU A 37 -7.12 -19.43 9.25
CA GLU A 37 -7.73 -20.68 9.75
C GLU A 37 -8.72 -20.39 10.90
N ALA A 38 -8.43 -19.38 11.71
CA ALA A 38 -9.35 -18.90 12.77
C ALA A 38 -10.56 -18.14 12.20
N GLY A 39 -10.64 -17.89 10.88
CA GLY A 39 -11.77 -17.19 10.25
C GLY A 39 -11.55 -15.67 10.12
N ILE A 40 -10.37 -15.15 10.43
CA ILE A 40 -10.04 -13.73 10.23
C ILE A 40 -9.65 -13.52 8.78
N THR A 41 -10.26 -12.55 8.10
CA THR A 41 -9.79 -12.09 6.80
C THR A 41 -8.50 -11.29 7.00
N VAL A 42 -7.39 -11.81 6.47
CA VAL A 42 -6.12 -11.11 6.46
C VAL A 42 -5.98 -10.40 5.12
N ALA A 43 -5.69 -9.10 5.12
CA ALA A 43 -5.41 -8.29 3.95
C ALA A 43 -4.01 -7.67 4.07
N ILE A 44 -3.28 -7.63 2.96
CA ILE A 44 -2.05 -6.82 2.87
C ILE A 44 -2.44 -5.43 2.39
N ALA A 45 -1.81 -4.38 2.94
CA ALA A 45 -2.01 -2.99 2.54
C ALA A 45 -0.65 -2.28 2.36
N THR A 46 -0.20 -2.10 1.13
CA THR A 46 1.16 -1.67 0.82
C THR A 46 1.23 -0.60 -0.27
N GLY A 47 2.30 0.20 -0.27
CA GLY A 47 2.67 1.06 -1.40
C GLY A 47 3.20 0.30 -2.61
N ARG A 48 3.61 -0.97 -2.43
CA ARG A 48 4.12 -1.81 -3.51
C ARG A 48 3.03 -2.14 -4.53
N ARG A 49 3.42 -2.40 -5.79
CA ARG A 49 2.55 -2.91 -6.85
C ARG A 49 2.15 -4.36 -6.59
N THR A 50 1.06 -4.82 -7.17
CA THR A 50 0.60 -6.22 -7.02
C THR A 50 1.65 -7.22 -7.49
N ALA A 51 2.29 -6.96 -8.64
CA ALA A 51 3.34 -7.82 -9.18
C ALA A 51 4.57 -7.94 -8.28
N TYR A 52 4.79 -6.98 -7.38
CA TYR A 52 5.90 -6.98 -6.42
C TYR A 52 5.48 -7.50 -5.03
N THR A 53 4.18 -7.58 -4.79
CA THR A 53 3.59 -8.02 -3.52
C THR A 53 3.26 -9.51 -3.53
N ALA A 54 2.60 -10.00 -4.58
CA ALA A 54 2.14 -11.38 -4.66
C ALA A 54 3.26 -12.43 -4.50
N PRO A 55 4.45 -12.27 -5.15
CA PRO A 55 5.54 -13.23 -5.01
C PRO A 55 6.07 -13.40 -3.58
N LEU A 56 5.96 -12.37 -2.72
CA LEU A 56 6.36 -12.46 -1.32
C LEU A 56 5.48 -13.40 -0.49
N LEU A 57 4.26 -13.65 -0.97
CA LEU A 57 3.23 -14.42 -0.28
C LEU A 57 3.07 -15.82 -0.89
N GLU A 58 3.69 -16.05 -2.06
CA GLU A 58 3.69 -17.38 -2.71
C GLU A 58 4.37 -18.44 -1.84
N GLY A 59 3.83 -19.64 -1.86
CA GLY A 59 4.36 -20.76 -1.09
C GLY A 59 4.07 -20.72 0.42
N LEU A 60 3.47 -19.65 0.95
CA LEU A 60 3.13 -19.56 2.38
C LEU A 60 1.85 -20.33 2.76
N GLY A 61 1.16 -20.93 1.80
CA GLY A 61 -0.09 -21.67 2.03
C GLY A 61 -1.26 -20.77 2.43
N LEU A 62 -1.24 -19.51 1.99
CA LEU A 62 -2.32 -18.54 2.20
C LEU A 62 -3.45 -18.76 1.19
N ARG A 63 -4.65 -18.30 1.53
CA ARG A 63 -5.83 -18.45 0.69
C ARG A 63 -5.73 -17.59 -0.56
N ALA A 64 -6.17 -18.14 -1.71
CA ALA A 64 -6.17 -17.41 -2.98
C ALA A 64 -7.12 -16.20 -3.00
N ASP A 65 -8.15 -16.18 -2.16
CA ASP A 65 -9.08 -15.05 -2.01
C ASP A 65 -8.59 -13.96 -1.03
N MET A 66 -7.38 -14.12 -0.45
CA MET A 66 -6.77 -13.12 0.42
C MET A 66 -6.62 -11.77 -0.28
N PRO A 67 -7.16 -10.67 0.28
CA PRO A 67 -7.07 -9.35 -0.34
C PRO A 67 -5.65 -8.75 -0.27
N LEU A 68 -5.26 -8.14 -1.38
CA LEU A 68 -4.04 -7.34 -1.52
C LEU A 68 -4.44 -5.92 -1.91
N ILE A 69 -4.35 -4.97 -0.99
CA ILE A 69 -4.45 -3.53 -1.22
C ILE A 69 -3.06 -3.06 -1.59
N THR A 70 -2.85 -2.64 -2.84
CA THR A 70 -1.55 -2.30 -3.43
C THR A 70 -1.56 -0.88 -3.98
N SER A 71 -0.39 -0.35 -4.34
CA SER A 71 -0.22 1.02 -4.83
C SER A 71 -0.91 2.05 -3.91
N ASN A 72 -0.64 1.96 -2.60
CA ASN A 72 -1.23 2.83 -1.56
C ASN A 72 -2.76 2.89 -1.59
N GLY A 73 -3.43 1.81 -2.01
CA GLY A 73 -4.90 1.74 -2.04
C GLY A 73 -5.53 1.92 -3.43
N ALA A 74 -4.75 2.27 -4.45
CA ALA A 74 -5.30 2.47 -5.80
C ALA A 74 -5.82 1.18 -6.44
N VAL A 75 -5.30 0.01 -6.05
CA VAL A 75 -5.75 -1.30 -6.55
C VAL A 75 -5.95 -2.26 -5.39
N THR A 76 -7.06 -2.99 -5.42
CA THR A 76 -7.29 -4.15 -4.56
C THR A 76 -7.50 -5.36 -5.45
N ARG A 77 -6.67 -6.40 -5.24
CA ARG A 77 -6.78 -7.71 -5.89
C ARG A 77 -6.83 -8.81 -4.84
N THR A 78 -7.24 -10.01 -5.24
CA THR A 78 -6.97 -11.20 -4.42
C THR A 78 -5.56 -11.70 -4.70
N LEU A 79 -4.98 -12.51 -3.80
CA LEU A 79 -3.70 -13.20 -4.02
C LEU A 79 -3.75 -14.09 -5.29
N GLY A 80 -4.92 -14.66 -5.62
CA GLY A 80 -5.15 -15.40 -6.87
C GLY A 80 -5.31 -14.51 -8.11
N GLY A 81 -5.10 -13.19 -8.01
CA GLY A 81 -5.03 -12.24 -9.14
C GLY A 81 -6.37 -11.62 -9.55
N GLN A 82 -7.50 -11.99 -8.95
CA GLN A 82 -8.79 -11.38 -9.26
C GLN A 82 -8.84 -9.94 -8.80
N ARG A 83 -9.19 -8.99 -9.70
CA ARG A 83 -9.38 -7.59 -9.35
C ARG A 83 -10.69 -7.40 -8.57
N VAL A 84 -10.58 -6.82 -7.38
CA VAL A 84 -11.69 -6.51 -6.47
C VAL A 84 -12.14 -5.06 -6.63
N ASP A 85 -11.16 -4.14 -6.68
CA ASP A 85 -11.41 -2.70 -6.81
C ASP A 85 -10.24 -2.00 -7.50
N ARG A 86 -10.50 -0.83 -8.09
CA ARG A 86 -9.47 0.01 -8.73
C ARG A 86 -9.91 1.48 -8.75
N SER A 87 -8.97 2.36 -8.46
CA SER A 87 -9.10 3.81 -8.70
C SER A 87 -8.05 4.26 -9.67
N GLN A 88 -8.41 5.17 -10.58
CA GLN A 88 -7.56 5.70 -11.63
C GLN A 88 -7.57 7.23 -11.59
N MET A 89 -6.43 7.83 -11.89
CA MET A 89 -6.28 9.26 -12.09
C MET A 89 -6.64 9.57 -13.55
N SER A 90 -7.54 10.52 -13.79
CA SER A 90 -7.87 10.84 -15.18
C SER A 90 -6.63 11.31 -15.98
N SER A 91 -6.56 10.95 -17.24
CA SER A 91 -5.47 11.35 -18.16
C SER A 91 -5.29 12.86 -18.22
N HIS A 92 -6.37 13.63 -18.05
CA HIS A 92 -6.31 15.09 -17.96
C HIS A 92 -5.49 15.58 -16.75
N VAL A 93 -5.77 15.01 -15.56
CA VAL A 93 -5.01 15.32 -14.33
C VAL A 93 -3.57 14.85 -14.48
N ALA A 94 -3.35 13.61 -14.94
CA ALA A 94 -2.02 13.05 -15.14
C ALA A 94 -1.15 13.90 -16.07
N ARG A 95 -1.69 14.42 -17.19
CA ARG A 95 -0.98 15.36 -18.09
C ARG A 95 -0.64 16.67 -17.38
N GLY A 96 -1.58 17.24 -16.64
CA GLY A 96 -1.35 18.46 -15.89
C GLY A 96 -0.25 18.31 -14.83
N LEU A 97 -0.25 17.20 -14.12
CA LEU A 97 0.80 16.87 -13.15
C LEU A 97 2.15 16.65 -13.82
N CYS A 98 2.19 15.99 -14.99
CA CYS A 98 3.40 15.81 -15.79
C CYS A 98 4.00 17.16 -16.17
N GLY A 99 3.22 18.07 -16.72
CA GLY A 99 3.67 19.42 -17.09
C GLY A 99 4.15 20.26 -15.90
N LEU A 100 3.54 20.08 -14.73
CA LEU A 100 3.91 20.80 -13.51
C LEU A 100 5.19 20.26 -12.88
N LEU A 101 5.34 18.93 -12.79
CA LEU A 101 6.27 18.28 -11.86
C LEU A 101 7.55 17.73 -12.51
N ARG A 102 7.56 17.44 -13.84
CA ARG A 102 8.75 16.86 -14.53
C ARG A 102 10.05 17.64 -14.33
N LYS A 103 9.97 18.95 -14.11
CA LYS A 103 11.15 19.81 -13.89
C LYS A 103 11.81 19.61 -12.53
N PHE A 104 11.17 18.92 -11.60
CA PHE A 104 11.69 18.69 -10.24
C PHE A 104 12.35 17.32 -10.08
N GLY A 105 12.01 16.35 -10.93
CA GLY A 105 12.55 14.99 -10.81
C GLY A 105 12.05 14.04 -11.89
N ALA A 106 12.53 12.79 -11.83
CA ALA A 106 12.08 11.74 -12.72
C ALA A 106 10.61 11.39 -12.41
N MET A 107 9.80 11.32 -13.48
CA MET A 107 8.37 11.02 -13.37
C MET A 107 8.06 9.65 -13.96
N VAL A 108 7.22 8.91 -13.28
CA VAL A 108 6.76 7.57 -13.66
C VAL A 108 5.25 7.50 -13.49
N PHE A 109 4.53 6.94 -14.47
CA PHE A 109 3.15 6.51 -14.31
C PHE A 109 3.08 5.01 -14.07
N THR A 110 2.19 4.61 -13.19
CA THR A 110 1.85 3.21 -12.94
C THR A 110 0.44 2.95 -13.50
N PHE A 111 0.32 1.89 -14.32
CA PHE A 111 -0.95 1.42 -14.86
C PHE A 111 -1.33 0.08 -14.20
N ASP A 112 -2.62 -0.24 -14.17
CA ASP A 112 -3.10 -1.53 -13.65
C ASP A 112 -2.95 -2.65 -14.72
N ARG A 113 -1.71 -2.84 -15.15
CA ARG A 113 -1.27 -3.87 -16.11
C ARG A 113 -0.42 -4.93 -15.38
N ILE A 114 -0.16 -6.04 -16.03
CA ILE A 114 0.79 -7.07 -15.55
C ILE A 114 1.92 -7.16 -16.57
N GLY A 115 3.17 -6.99 -16.11
CA GLY A 115 4.36 -7.05 -16.94
C GLY A 115 4.70 -5.71 -17.59
N ARG A 116 5.24 -5.76 -18.82
CA ARG A 116 5.73 -4.57 -19.53
C ARG A 116 4.62 -3.51 -19.71
N GLY A 117 4.98 -2.25 -19.46
CA GLY A 117 4.06 -1.12 -19.49
C GLY A 117 3.21 -0.96 -18.22
N GLU A 118 3.43 -1.76 -17.17
CA GLU A 118 2.90 -1.45 -15.83
C GLU A 118 3.49 -0.16 -15.28
N LEU A 119 4.79 0.07 -15.55
CA LEU A 119 5.51 1.31 -15.24
C LEU A 119 5.90 1.99 -16.55
N VAL A 120 5.53 3.25 -16.71
CA VAL A 120 5.89 4.05 -17.88
C VAL A 120 6.65 5.28 -17.43
N LEU A 121 7.81 5.51 -18.04
CA LEU A 121 8.66 6.67 -17.78
C LEU A 121 9.26 7.22 -19.08
N GLU A 122 9.80 8.44 -19.04
CA GLU A 122 10.26 9.13 -20.22
C GLU A 122 11.70 8.78 -20.62
N ASP A 123 12.56 8.57 -19.62
CA ASP A 123 13.99 8.37 -19.88
C ASP A 123 14.64 7.58 -18.73
N LEU A 124 15.28 6.46 -19.08
CA LEU A 124 16.02 5.64 -18.12
C LEU A 124 17.34 6.31 -17.68
N ASP A 125 17.97 7.08 -18.56
CA ASP A 125 19.28 7.69 -18.28
C ASP A 125 19.14 8.92 -17.36
N GLN A 126 18.00 9.60 -17.37
CA GLN A 126 17.69 10.71 -16.47
C GLN A 126 17.16 10.25 -15.10
N THR A 127 16.87 8.97 -14.93
CA THR A 127 16.58 8.43 -13.61
C THR A 127 17.86 8.52 -12.79
N HIS A 128 17.96 9.58 -11.98
CA HIS A 128 19.11 9.82 -11.11
C HIS A 128 19.58 8.52 -10.45
N GLY A 129 20.88 8.34 -10.26
CA GLY A 129 21.49 7.19 -9.57
C GLY A 129 20.83 6.82 -8.23
N ARG A 130 20.01 7.74 -7.67
CA ARG A 130 19.19 7.55 -6.48
C ARG A 130 18.12 6.46 -6.61
N ILE A 131 17.53 6.30 -7.80
CA ILE A 131 16.49 5.26 -8.07
C ILE A 131 16.97 4.18 -9.04
N ALA A 132 18.26 4.14 -9.37
CA ALA A 132 18.82 3.16 -10.31
C ALA A 132 18.53 1.70 -9.89
N LEU A 133 18.69 1.40 -8.60
CA LEU A 133 18.36 0.06 -8.07
C LEU A 133 16.87 -0.27 -8.21
N TRP A 134 16.01 0.72 -8.02
CA TRP A 134 14.57 0.55 -8.22
C TRP A 134 14.24 0.31 -9.70
N VAL A 135 14.87 1.06 -10.61
CA VAL A 135 14.72 0.87 -12.06
C VAL A 135 15.16 -0.52 -12.46
N GLU A 136 16.32 -0.96 -11.99
CA GLU A 136 16.85 -2.31 -12.30
C GLU A 136 15.93 -3.41 -11.80
N ALA A 137 15.44 -3.30 -10.57
CA ALA A 137 14.51 -4.27 -9.97
C ALA A 137 13.13 -4.32 -10.67
N ASN A 138 12.80 -3.31 -11.47
CA ASN A 138 11.51 -3.20 -12.17
C ASN A 138 11.65 -3.20 -13.70
N ARG A 139 12.83 -3.52 -14.25
CA ARG A 139 13.16 -3.40 -15.67
C ARG A 139 12.13 -4.08 -16.60
N ASP A 140 11.67 -5.26 -16.24
CA ASP A 140 10.72 -6.03 -17.04
C ASP A 140 9.30 -5.42 -17.07
N ALA A 141 8.97 -4.58 -16.09
CA ALA A 141 7.70 -3.87 -16.00
C ALA A 141 7.74 -2.49 -16.68
N ILE A 142 8.96 -1.98 -16.97
CA ILE A 142 9.16 -0.63 -17.50
C ILE A 142 8.97 -0.58 -19.01
N GLU A 143 8.22 0.41 -19.44
CA GLU A 143 8.15 0.89 -20.82
C GLU A 143 8.60 2.35 -20.89
N VAL A 144 9.42 2.68 -21.90
CA VAL A 144 9.89 4.05 -22.14
C VAL A 144 9.02 4.68 -23.20
N VAL A 145 8.38 5.81 -22.86
CA VAL A 145 7.51 6.57 -23.76
C VAL A 145 7.91 8.05 -23.73
N LYS A 146 8.20 8.65 -24.89
CA LYS A 146 8.68 10.02 -25.01
C LYS A 146 7.86 10.82 -26.04
N PRO A 147 7.28 11.98 -25.68
CA PRO A 147 7.13 12.48 -24.31
C PRO A 147 6.21 11.56 -23.48
N LEU A 148 6.36 11.62 -22.13
CA LEU A 148 5.62 10.75 -21.21
C LEU A 148 4.09 10.87 -21.38
N GLU A 149 3.58 12.01 -21.77
CA GLU A 149 2.15 12.26 -22.03
C GLU A 149 1.57 11.37 -23.14
N ASN A 150 2.40 10.80 -24.02
CA ASN A 150 1.94 9.87 -25.04
C ASN A 150 1.43 8.56 -24.46
N ALA A 151 1.91 8.17 -23.27
CA ALA A 151 1.39 7.02 -22.54
C ALA A 151 -0.08 7.19 -22.09
N LEU A 152 -0.61 8.42 -22.17
CA LEU A 152 -1.97 8.76 -21.76
C LEU A 152 -2.92 8.91 -22.97
N LEU A 153 -2.49 8.53 -24.17
CA LEU A 153 -3.27 8.68 -25.41
C LEU A 153 -4.20 7.51 -25.67
N ASP A 154 -3.87 6.31 -25.20
CA ASP A 154 -4.58 5.06 -25.52
C ASP A 154 -5.86 4.86 -24.70
N GLY A 155 -6.33 5.88 -23.98
CA GLY A 155 -7.59 5.84 -23.22
C GLY A 155 -7.53 5.06 -21.91
N GLU A 156 -6.35 4.58 -21.49
CA GLU A 156 -6.17 3.99 -20.17
C GLU A 156 -5.62 5.03 -19.20
N ASP A 157 -6.32 5.22 -18.09
CA ASP A 157 -5.93 6.12 -17.01
C ASP A 157 -4.93 5.44 -16.06
N PRO A 158 -3.86 6.12 -15.60
CA PRO A 158 -2.92 5.55 -14.63
C PRO A 158 -3.57 5.43 -13.26
N ILE A 159 -3.11 4.46 -12.47
CA ILE A 159 -3.53 4.28 -11.07
C ILE A 159 -2.72 5.15 -10.11
N GLN A 160 -1.52 5.54 -10.52
CA GLN A 160 -0.58 6.31 -9.70
C GLN A 160 0.41 7.05 -10.59
N GLY A 161 0.81 8.26 -10.18
CA GLY A 161 2.02 8.93 -10.62
C GLY A 161 3.07 8.88 -9.53
N MET A 162 4.33 8.89 -9.89
CA MET A 162 5.47 9.00 -8.97
C MET A 162 6.42 10.07 -9.49
N VAL A 163 6.92 10.94 -8.60
CA VAL A 163 8.03 11.86 -8.89
C VAL A 163 9.14 11.60 -7.89
N ALA A 164 10.35 11.34 -8.36
CA ALA A 164 11.50 11.03 -7.53
C ALA A 164 12.66 12.00 -7.79
N GLY A 165 13.31 12.45 -6.72
CA GLY A 165 14.44 13.37 -6.82
C GLY A 165 15.10 13.67 -5.48
N GLY A 166 15.99 14.65 -5.43
CA GLY A 166 16.60 15.11 -4.19
C GLY A 166 15.57 15.74 -3.24
N LEU A 167 15.85 15.67 -1.93
CA LEU A 167 14.96 16.15 -0.86
C LEU A 167 14.43 17.57 -1.12
N ASP A 168 15.33 18.52 -1.43
CA ASP A 168 14.92 19.91 -1.65
C ASP A 168 14.05 20.09 -2.90
N ASN A 169 14.34 19.36 -3.98
CA ASN A 169 13.53 19.41 -5.18
C ASN A 169 12.13 18.85 -4.92
N MET A 170 12.02 17.76 -4.17
CA MET A 170 10.70 17.17 -3.87
C MET A 170 9.87 18.04 -2.92
N ARG A 171 10.51 18.75 -1.98
CA ARG A 171 9.81 19.78 -1.17
C ARG A 171 9.30 20.94 -2.01
N LYS A 172 10.09 21.40 -3.01
CA LYS A 172 9.65 22.42 -3.97
C LYS A 172 8.53 21.91 -4.87
N ALA A 173 8.61 20.66 -5.32
CA ALA A 173 7.57 20.01 -6.13
C ALA A 173 6.24 19.92 -5.35
N GLU A 174 6.28 19.45 -4.10
CA GLU A 174 5.09 19.38 -3.24
C GLU A 174 4.47 20.77 -3.01
N LYS A 175 5.31 21.79 -2.74
CA LYS A 175 4.85 23.18 -2.59
C LYS A 175 4.21 23.70 -3.88
N ALA A 176 4.80 23.42 -5.04
CA ALA A 176 4.26 23.81 -6.34
C ALA A 176 2.93 23.12 -6.61
N LEU A 177 2.80 21.84 -6.29
CA LEU A 177 1.55 21.10 -6.40
C LEU A 177 0.45 21.70 -5.53
N LYS A 178 0.74 21.96 -4.25
CA LYS A 178 -0.21 22.58 -3.30
C LYS A 178 -0.68 23.97 -3.73
N ALA A 179 0.12 24.71 -4.47
CA ALA A 179 -0.21 26.05 -4.99
C ALA A 179 -0.88 26.00 -6.37
N SER A 180 -1.02 24.84 -6.99
CA SER A 180 -1.55 24.69 -8.35
C SER A 180 -3.06 24.42 -8.37
N ILE A 181 -3.65 24.47 -9.55
CA ILE A 181 -5.05 24.04 -9.79
C ILE A 181 -5.24 22.52 -9.56
N TRP A 182 -4.16 21.76 -9.54
CA TRP A 182 -4.16 20.32 -9.34
C TRP A 182 -4.14 19.89 -7.87
N ALA A 183 -4.02 20.84 -6.93
CA ALA A 183 -3.88 20.57 -5.49
C ALA A 183 -4.96 19.67 -4.90
N LYS A 184 -6.19 19.74 -5.45
CA LYS A 184 -7.34 18.93 -5.03
C LYS A 184 -7.67 17.78 -6.00
N ALA A 185 -6.89 17.66 -7.07
CA ALA A 185 -7.11 16.65 -8.11
C ALA A 185 -6.33 15.35 -7.87
N CYS A 186 -5.46 15.32 -6.86
CA CYS A 186 -4.74 14.14 -6.44
C CYS A 186 -4.39 14.20 -4.94
N GLU A 187 -4.21 13.04 -4.32
CA GLU A 187 -3.50 12.90 -3.06
C GLU A 187 -2.00 12.86 -3.33
N CYS A 188 -1.21 13.46 -2.44
CA CYS A 188 0.25 13.47 -2.55
C CYS A 188 0.86 12.92 -1.26
N LEU A 189 1.47 11.76 -1.35
CA LEU A 189 2.19 11.13 -0.25
C LEU A 189 3.68 11.32 -0.48
N ARG A 190 4.40 11.83 0.53
CA ARG A 190 5.85 12.01 0.47
C ARG A 190 6.56 11.00 1.35
N THR A 191 7.54 10.29 0.75
CA THR A 191 8.48 9.43 1.46
C THR A 191 9.89 10.00 1.30
N GLU A 192 10.62 10.18 2.41
CA GLU A 192 11.98 10.70 2.41
C GLU A 192 12.99 9.63 2.84
N TYR A 193 14.14 9.61 2.17
CA TYR A 193 15.32 8.78 2.47
C TYR A 193 16.54 9.70 2.63
N PRO A 194 16.71 10.34 3.82
CA PRO A 194 17.73 11.38 4.01
C PRO A 194 19.15 10.91 3.73
N SER A 195 19.50 9.67 4.10
CA SER A 195 20.83 9.08 3.87
C SER A 195 21.22 8.95 2.39
N ARG A 196 20.23 9.01 1.48
CA ARG A 196 20.41 8.91 0.02
C ARG A 196 20.14 10.21 -0.70
N ASP A 197 19.83 11.30 0.01
CA ASP A 197 19.28 12.54 -0.56
C ASP A 197 18.17 12.22 -1.58
N LEU A 198 17.24 11.35 -1.20
CA LEU A 198 16.13 10.91 -2.05
C LEU A 198 14.80 11.20 -1.36
N ALA A 199 13.86 11.77 -2.10
CA ALA A 199 12.45 11.73 -1.74
C ALA A 199 11.61 11.31 -2.95
N ILE A 200 10.47 10.72 -2.64
CA ILE A 200 9.47 10.27 -3.61
C ILE A 200 8.15 10.95 -3.25
N LEU A 201 7.49 11.50 -4.24
CA LEU A 201 6.10 11.94 -4.18
C LEU A 201 5.25 10.93 -4.93
N ASP A 202 4.41 10.19 -4.24
CA ASP A 202 3.37 9.35 -4.81
C ASP A 202 2.11 10.20 -5.01
N LEU A 203 1.61 10.20 -6.22
CA LEU A 203 0.43 10.95 -6.66
C LEU A 203 -0.69 9.96 -6.93
N LEU A 204 -1.72 9.97 -6.12
CA LEU A 204 -2.84 9.05 -6.18
C LEU A 204 -4.12 9.78 -6.64
N PRO A 205 -5.14 9.08 -7.13
CA PRO A 205 -6.45 9.68 -7.33
C PRO A 205 -6.97 10.33 -6.05
N PRO A 206 -7.86 11.35 -6.15
CA PRO A 206 -8.35 12.06 -4.97
C PRO A 206 -9.02 11.13 -3.96
N GLY A 207 -8.68 11.30 -2.68
CA GLY A 207 -9.22 10.52 -1.55
C GLY A 207 -8.72 9.09 -1.46
N VAL A 208 -7.84 8.65 -2.38
CA VAL A 208 -7.30 7.29 -2.37
C VAL A 208 -6.15 7.19 -1.37
N SER A 209 -6.23 6.19 -0.51
CA SER A 209 -5.25 5.87 0.51
C SER A 209 -5.42 4.42 0.97
N LYS A 210 -4.50 3.90 1.78
CA LYS A 210 -4.65 2.56 2.39
C LYS A 210 -5.91 2.48 3.26
N GLY A 211 -6.25 3.54 3.99
CA GLY A 211 -7.44 3.60 4.83
C GLY A 211 -8.73 3.61 4.02
N TRP A 212 -8.78 4.43 2.96
CA TRP A 212 -9.90 4.44 2.03
C TRP A 212 -10.15 3.07 1.39
N ALA A 213 -9.09 2.39 0.96
CA ALA A 213 -9.22 1.07 0.36
C ALA A 213 -9.64 0.01 1.39
N LEU A 214 -9.15 0.10 2.64
CA LEU A 214 -9.57 -0.77 3.74
C LEU A 214 -11.06 -0.59 4.07
N GLU A 215 -11.54 0.65 4.13
CA GLU A 215 -12.96 0.94 4.32
C GLU A 215 -13.84 0.29 3.25
N ARG A 216 -13.47 0.45 1.99
CA ARG A 216 -14.18 -0.16 0.87
C ARG A 216 -14.15 -1.69 0.91
N LEU A 217 -13.01 -2.27 1.28
CA LEU A 217 -12.87 -3.71 1.46
C LEU A 217 -13.76 -4.21 2.59
N ALA A 218 -13.75 -3.55 3.75
CA ALA A 218 -14.60 -3.89 4.90
C ALA A 218 -16.09 -3.84 4.52
N ALA A 219 -16.52 -2.78 3.83
CA ALA A 219 -17.91 -2.66 3.34
C ALA A 219 -18.31 -3.82 2.41
N ARG A 220 -17.42 -4.22 1.48
CA ARG A 220 -17.66 -5.37 0.57
C ARG A 220 -17.76 -6.70 1.32
N LEU A 221 -17.01 -6.87 2.39
CA LEU A 221 -17.00 -8.07 3.22
C LEU A 221 -18.11 -8.09 4.28
N GLY A 222 -18.85 -6.99 4.44
CA GLY A 222 -19.85 -6.85 5.51
C GLY A 222 -19.21 -6.90 6.91
N VAL A 223 -18.03 -6.28 7.05
CA VAL A 223 -17.29 -6.17 8.31
C VAL A 223 -17.45 -4.76 8.85
N ASP A 224 -17.90 -4.64 10.10
CA ASP A 224 -18.00 -3.34 10.78
C ASP A 224 -16.60 -2.80 11.10
N ARG A 225 -16.43 -1.47 11.03
CA ARG A 225 -15.19 -0.80 11.40
C ARG A 225 -14.63 -1.28 12.76
N LYS A 226 -15.50 -1.51 13.75
CA LYS A 226 -15.11 -1.97 15.09
C LYS A 226 -14.51 -3.38 15.11
N GLU A 227 -14.79 -4.19 14.08
CA GLU A 227 -14.28 -5.54 13.90
C GLU A 227 -13.02 -5.56 13.02
N THR A 228 -12.48 -4.37 12.67
CA THR A 228 -11.26 -4.22 11.87
C THR A 228 -10.05 -3.91 12.74
N MET A 229 -8.89 -4.39 12.30
CA MET A 229 -7.58 -4.07 12.83
C MET A 229 -6.67 -3.63 11.68
N ALA A 230 -5.80 -2.67 11.94
CA ALA A 230 -4.75 -2.27 11.00
C ALA A 230 -3.39 -2.26 11.72
N ILE A 231 -2.34 -2.73 11.04
CA ILE A 231 -0.96 -2.80 11.56
C ILE A 231 -0.04 -2.10 10.56
N GLY A 232 0.74 -1.13 11.04
CA GLY A 232 1.65 -0.34 10.19
C GLY A 232 2.72 0.39 11.01
N ASP A 233 3.68 0.99 10.32
CA ASP A 233 4.84 1.65 10.95
C ASP A 233 5.14 3.06 10.41
N ASN A 234 4.49 3.48 9.31
CA ASN A 234 4.90 4.68 8.59
C ASN A 234 3.73 5.67 8.37
N TRP A 235 4.07 6.84 7.83
CA TRP A 235 3.11 7.93 7.59
C TRP A 235 1.97 7.55 6.63
N ASN A 236 2.25 6.73 5.62
CA ASN A 236 1.24 6.24 4.68
C ASN A 236 0.29 5.18 5.26
N ASP A 237 0.52 4.77 6.53
CA ASP A 237 -0.35 3.85 7.26
C ASP A 237 -1.32 4.58 8.20
N VAL A 238 -1.04 5.85 8.51
CA VAL A 238 -1.76 6.61 9.54
C VAL A 238 -3.26 6.60 9.29
N ASP A 239 -3.70 6.76 8.07
CA ASP A 239 -5.13 6.80 7.71
C ASP A 239 -5.81 5.43 7.90
N MET A 240 -5.15 4.31 7.56
CA MET A 240 -5.72 2.98 7.83
C MET A 240 -5.73 2.64 9.32
N LEU A 241 -4.70 3.08 10.08
CA LEU A 241 -4.64 2.91 11.53
C LEU A 241 -5.73 3.72 12.22
N GLU A 242 -6.02 4.91 11.72
CA GLU A 242 -7.07 5.80 12.25
C GLU A 242 -8.47 5.31 11.90
N TRP A 243 -8.65 4.80 10.69
CA TRP A 243 -9.93 4.28 10.26
C TRP A 243 -10.28 2.96 10.94
N ALA A 244 -9.34 2.06 11.18
CA ALA A 244 -9.61 0.77 11.81
C ALA A 244 -10.17 0.92 13.23
N GLY A 245 -10.97 -0.06 13.68
CA GLY A 245 -11.44 -0.13 15.07
C GLY A 245 -10.31 -0.36 16.07
N GLN A 246 -9.21 -0.96 15.61
CA GLN A 246 -7.99 -1.18 16.38
C GLN A 246 -6.76 -0.84 15.55
N GLY A 247 -6.19 0.35 15.73
CA GLY A 247 -4.90 0.72 15.15
C GLY A 247 -3.75 0.13 15.97
N ILE A 248 -2.77 -0.47 15.29
CA ILE A 248 -1.56 -1.06 15.90
C ILE A 248 -0.35 -0.43 15.24
N MET A 249 0.41 0.36 15.99
CA MET A 249 1.67 0.95 15.55
C MET A 249 2.83 0.02 15.88
N MET A 250 3.71 -0.24 14.91
CA MET A 250 4.91 -1.06 15.12
C MET A 250 5.92 -0.37 16.04
N GLY A 251 6.68 -1.17 16.80
CA GLY A 251 7.67 -0.65 17.76
C GLY A 251 8.89 0.04 17.11
N ASN A 252 9.19 -0.29 15.85
CA ASN A 252 10.23 0.33 15.04
C ASN A 252 9.80 1.62 14.35
N ALA A 253 8.54 2.02 14.43
CA ALA A 253 8.05 3.28 13.85
C ALA A 253 8.84 4.50 14.39
N ALA A 254 8.91 5.57 13.61
CA ALA A 254 9.59 6.80 13.99
C ALA A 254 9.06 7.37 15.33
N PRO A 255 9.88 8.05 16.14
CA PRO A 255 9.50 8.53 17.47
C PRO A 255 8.26 9.43 17.49
N ASP A 256 8.07 10.28 16.49
CA ASP A 256 6.92 11.16 16.32
C ASP A 256 5.64 10.37 16.01
N LEU A 257 5.71 9.33 15.18
CA LEU A 257 4.60 8.41 14.93
C LEU A 257 4.21 7.63 16.17
N ARG A 258 5.18 7.13 16.95
CA ARG A 258 4.91 6.45 18.22
C ARG A 258 4.28 7.38 19.25
N THR A 259 4.67 8.65 19.26
CA THR A 259 4.04 9.67 20.10
C THR A 259 2.59 9.92 19.66
N MET A 260 2.34 10.06 18.36
CA MET A 260 1.00 10.17 17.80
C MET A 260 0.14 8.95 18.16
N ALA A 261 0.69 7.74 18.04
CA ALA A 261 -0.03 6.50 18.38
C ALA A 261 -0.52 6.50 19.83
N LYS A 262 0.34 6.93 20.78
CA LYS A 262 -0.04 7.08 22.19
C LYS A 262 -1.17 8.09 22.39
N MET A 263 -1.08 9.26 21.71
CA MET A 263 -2.12 10.30 21.81
C MET A 263 -3.47 9.85 21.25
N ARG A 264 -3.45 8.97 20.22
CA ARG A 264 -4.66 8.42 19.58
C ARG A 264 -5.17 7.12 20.24
N GLY A 265 -4.48 6.63 21.26
CA GLY A 265 -4.85 5.38 21.97
C GLY A 265 -4.62 4.13 21.13
N TRP A 266 -3.76 4.18 20.08
CA TRP A 266 -3.37 3.00 19.33
C TRP A 266 -2.46 2.10 20.17
N LYS A 267 -2.60 0.81 19.97
CA LYS A 267 -1.70 -0.17 20.63
C LYS A 267 -0.35 -0.16 19.93
N GLN A 268 0.67 -0.57 20.67
CA GLN A 268 2.02 -0.75 20.14
C GLN A 268 2.35 -2.24 20.03
N ALA A 269 2.81 -2.67 18.86
CA ALA A 269 3.38 -4.00 18.64
C ALA A 269 4.88 -4.01 18.98
N PRO A 270 5.52 -5.18 19.18
CA PRO A 270 6.97 -5.31 19.09
C PRO A 270 7.49 -4.83 17.72
N PRO A 271 8.80 -4.55 17.58
CA PRO A 271 9.42 -4.23 16.29
C PRO A 271 9.22 -5.34 15.23
N ASN A 272 9.32 -4.97 13.96
CA ASN A 272 9.25 -5.91 12.83
C ASN A 272 10.34 -7.01 12.91
N ASP A 273 11.54 -6.66 13.38
CA ASP A 273 12.66 -7.61 13.55
C ASP A 273 12.43 -8.60 14.72
N GLU A 274 11.40 -8.38 15.54
CA GLU A 274 10.98 -9.25 16.64
C GLU A 274 9.63 -9.97 16.34
N ASP A 275 9.27 -10.09 15.06
CA ASP A 275 7.99 -10.70 14.63
C ASP A 275 6.76 -10.06 15.28
N GLY A 276 6.74 -8.73 15.37
CA GLY A 276 5.67 -7.98 16.02
C GLY A 276 4.29 -8.28 15.45
N VAL A 277 4.18 -8.49 14.13
CA VAL A 277 2.92 -8.86 13.46
C VAL A 277 2.43 -10.22 13.96
N ALA A 278 3.30 -11.22 14.06
CA ALA A 278 2.92 -12.54 14.58
C ALA A 278 2.36 -12.43 16.00
N THR A 279 3.01 -11.68 16.88
CA THR A 279 2.55 -11.46 18.25
C THR A 279 1.11 -10.90 18.30
N ILE A 280 0.78 -9.97 17.42
CA ILE A 280 -0.57 -9.37 17.33
C ILE A 280 -1.59 -10.36 16.77
N LEU A 281 -1.23 -11.07 15.67
CA LEU A 281 -2.13 -12.02 15.02
C LEU A 281 -2.42 -13.23 15.90
N GLU A 282 -1.42 -13.79 16.60
CA GLU A 282 -1.57 -14.88 17.55
C GLU A 282 -2.56 -14.52 18.67
N ALA A 283 -2.45 -13.29 19.21
CA ALA A 283 -3.38 -12.79 20.22
C ALA A 283 -4.80 -12.52 19.65
N ALA A 284 -4.94 -12.14 18.38
CA ALA A 284 -6.23 -11.93 17.74
C ALA A 284 -6.92 -13.27 17.44
N ALA A 285 -6.20 -14.26 16.90
CA ALA A 285 -6.72 -15.59 16.61
C ALA A 285 -7.19 -16.32 17.88
N ALA A 286 -6.43 -16.24 18.97
CA ALA A 286 -6.82 -16.83 20.25
C ALA A 286 -8.15 -16.27 20.76
N ARG A 287 -8.38 -14.96 20.63
CA ARG A 287 -9.65 -14.33 21.03
C ARG A 287 -10.82 -14.68 20.10
N HIS A 288 -10.54 -14.86 18.83
CA HIS A 288 -11.57 -15.21 17.84
C HIS A 288 -12.11 -16.63 18.10
N ASN A 289 -11.24 -17.60 18.40
CA ASN A 289 -11.60 -18.98 18.69
C ASN A 289 -12.44 -19.13 19.98
N HIS A 290 -12.32 -18.20 20.94
CA HIS A 290 -13.15 -18.19 22.15
C HIS A 290 -14.52 -17.54 21.96
N GLY A 291 -14.82 -16.93 20.81
CA GLY A 291 -16.03 -16.12 20.59
C GLY A 291 -16.97 -16.53 19.46
N HIS A 292 -16.62 -17.40 18.52
CA HIS A 292 -17.45 -17.67 17.33
C HIS A 292 -17.32 -19.08 16.74
N ALA A 293 -18.46 -19.64 16.29
CA ALA A 293 -18.52 -20.80 15.41
C ALA A 293 -18.11 -20.41 13.95
N PRO A 294 -17.56 -21.35 13.13
CA PRO A 294 -17.00 -21.04 11.82
C PRO A 294 -18.03 -20.48 10.85
N GLN A 295 -17.70 -19.35 10.22
CA GLN A 295 -18.52 -18.73 9.18
C GLN A 295 -18.35 -19.41 7.81
N LYS A 296 -19.48 -19.53 7.10
CA LYS A 296 -19.55 -20.09 5.73
C LYS A 296 -18.76 -19.25 4.73
N HIS A 297 -18.01 -19.94 3.87
CA HIS A 297 -17.20 -19.36 2.80
C HIS A 297 -17.98 -18.45 1.86
N TRP A 298 -17.32 -17.38 1.40
CA TRP A 298 -17.80 -16.48 0.35
C TRP A 298 -17.86 -17.22 -0.99
N THR A 299 -19.07 -17.64 -1.37
CA THR A 299 -19.36 -18.14 -2.72
C THR A 299 -19.96 -17.01 -3.53
N GLN A 300 -19.41 -16.81 -4.73
CA GLN A 300 -19.84 -15.87 -5.76
C GLN A 300 -21.37 -15.75 -5.85
N ARG A 301 -21.90 -14.56 -5.66
CA ARG A 301 -23.15 -14.18 -6.34
C ARG A 301 -22.74 -13.64 -7.71
N SER A 302 -22.73 -14.54 -8.71
CA SER A 302 -22.83 -14.17 -10.12
C SER A 302 -24.12 -13.37 -10.30
N ARG A 303 -24.00 -12.13 -10.69
CA ARG A 303 -25.13 -11.38 -11.28
C ARG A 303 -25.24 -11.85 -12.73
N GLN A 304 -26.33 -12.52 -13.03
CA GLN A 304 -26.90 -12.57 -14.36
C GLN A 304 -27.33 -11.17 -14.80
#